data_595ce6e69924e9441f686a8d13ca12ea
#
_entry.id   595ce6e69924e9441f686a8d13ca12ea
#
_cell.length_a   1.000
_cell.length_b   1.000
_cell.length_c   1.000
_cell.angle_alpha   90.00
_cell.angle_beta   90.00
_cell.angle_gamma   90.00
#
_symmetry.space_group_name_H-M   'P 1'
#
loop_
_entity.id
_entity.type
_entity.pdbx_description
1 polymer ?
#
loop_
_entity_poly.entity_id
_entity_poly.type
_entity_poly.pdbx_seq_one_letter_code
_entity_poly.pdbx_strand_id
1 'polypeptide(L)'
;MLDLIIIGAGPAGMTAAIYAARRKVNFLVLGLAMGGQMSWSSDVDNYPGVPDIAGVELTKKFYEHMQEYKIQIKQEEVVKVEKKGKVIEVETKKSKYQAKAVIIASGKAPRKLNVPGEDKFLGSGISYCAVCDAPLHKNKIVAVVGSGNSGLDACLFLSQYAKKIYLLDIMPKIIGEPYLRDKVLKNKKISFIGGVKIKEILGNKFVNALKYEKNGKTEELRINSVFVEIGLVSKSDFTKVKKNKWGEIMLFRSTKTNEENMTSEAGIFAAGDCTDIPAKQIIVAAGEGCKAAIAAFDCIHRWK
;
A
#
# COMPACT_ATOMS: atom_id res chain seq x y z
N MET A 1 7.72 21.45 -19.92
CA MET A 1 6.74 20.34 -19.95
C MET A 1 7.50 19.01 -19.99
N LEU A 2 7.14 18.04 -19.16
CA LEU A 2 7.72 16.70 -19.13
C LEU A 2 7.10 15.80 -20.20
N ASP A 3 7.79 14.75 -20.58
CA ASP A 3 7.17 13.72 -21.41
C ASP A 3 6.30 12.80 -20.56
N LEU A 4 6.77 12.43 -19.35
CA LEU A 4 6.11 11.48 -18.47
C LEU A 4 6.21 11.91 -17.00
N ILE A 5 5.13 11.68 -16.24
CA ILE A 5 5.17 11.70 -14.77
C ILE A 5 4.76 10.32 -14.26
N ILE A 6 5.53 9.76 -13.33
CA ILE A 6 5.25 8.50 -12.65
C ILE A 6 4.89 8.82 -11.20
N ILE A 7 3.70 8.40 -10.76
CA ILE A 7 3.15 8.68 -9.42
C ILE A 7 3.18 7.41 -8.59
N GLY A 8 4.08 7.36 -7.63
CA GLY A 8 4.31 6.21 -6.75
C GLY A 8 5.72 5.64 -6.91
N ALA A 9 6.31 5.24 -5.78
CA ALA A 9 7.66 4.67 -5.69
C ALA A 9 7.65 3.24 -5.11
N GLY A 10 6.56 2.49 -5.34
CA GLY A 10 6.47 1.05 -5.14
C GLY A 10 7.03 0.27 -6.33
N PRO A 11 6.93 -1.07 -6.34
CA PRO A 11 7.48 -1.91 -7.40
C PRO A 11 7.04 -1.51 -8.80
N ALA A 12 5.76 -1.14 -8.98
CA ALA A 12 5.23 -0.70 -10.27
C ALA A 12 5.89 0.61 -10.74
N GLY A 13 5.96 1.63 -9.87
CA GLY A 13 6.54 2.92 -10.21
C GLY A 13 8.05 2.86 -10.43
N MET A 14 8.78 2.12 -9.60
CA MET A 14 10.22 1.92 -9.74
C MET A 14 10.55 1.20 -11.05
N THR A 15 9.81 0.14 -11.40
CA THR A 15 9.98 -0.55 -12.67
C THR A 15 9.65 0.36 -13.84
N ALA A 16 8.53 1.10 -13.79
CA ALA A 16 8.17 2.05 -14.84
C ALA A 16 9.27 3.10 -15.07
N ALA A 17 9.89 3.59 -13.99
CA ALA A 17 10.98 4.58 -14.06
C ALA A 17 12.22 4.01 -14.75
N ILE A 18 12.61 2.76 -14.44
CA ILE A 18 13.74 2.08 -15.11
C ILE A 18 13.47 1.95 -16.62
N TYR A 19 12.25 1.54 -17.01
CA TYR A 19 11.88 1.40 -18.42
C TYR A 19 11.84 2.75 -19.15
N ALA A 20 11.38 3.82 -18.50
CA ALA A 20 11.39 5.18 -19.03
C ALA A 20 12.84 5.69 -19.24
N ALA A 21 13.72 5.48 -18.25
CA ALA A 21 15.13 5.87 -18.33
C ALA A 21 15.86 5.16 -19.47
N ARG A 22 15.67 3.84 -19.64
CA ARG A 22 16.25 3.05 -20.74
C ARG A 22 15.84 3.56 -22.10
N ARG A 23 14.68 4.19 -22.23
CA ARG A 23 14.16 4.81 -23.47
C ARG A 23 14.46 6.30 -23.60
N LYS A 24 15.26 6.86 -22.66
CA LYS A 24 15.66 8.27 -22.62
C LYS A 24 14.48 9.24 -22.64
N VAL A 25 13.36 8.86 -22.01
CA VAL A 25 12.19 9.72 -21.82
C VAL A 25 12.55 10.80 -20.80
N ASN A 26 12.09 12.04 -21.01
CA ASN A 26 12.22 13.10 -20.00
C ASN A 26 11.07 12.96 -18.98
N PHE A 27 11.36 12.41 -17.80
CA PHE A 27 10.35 12.06 -16.83
C PHE A 27 10.66 12.51 -15.40
N LEU A 28 9.63 12.50 -14.56
CA LEU A 28 9.69 12.78 -13.12
C LEU A 28 8.99 11.65 -12.35
N VAL A 29 9.61 11.18 -11.27
CA VAL A 29 8.99 10.26 -10.32
C VAL A 29 8.56 11.03 -9.06
N LEU A 30 7.28 10.94 -8.71
CA LEU A 30 6.70 11.52 -7.49
C LEU A 30 6.31 10.40 -6.54
N GLY A 31 6.78 10.42 -5.29
CA GLY A 31 6.45 9.38 -4.32
C GLY A 31 6.79 9.78 -2.90
N LEU A 32 6.02 9.33 -1.91
CA LEU A 32 6.25 9.64 -0.49
C LEU A 32 7.17 8.63 0.19
N ALA A 33 7.03 7.35 -0.16
CA ALA A 33 7.77 6.26 0.45
C ALA A 33 8.34 5.33 -0.62
N MET A 34 9.63 5.12 -0.56
CA MET A 34 10.35 4.20 -1.44
C MET A 34 9.96 2.74 -1.11
N GLY A 35 9.73 1.93 -2.14
CA GLY A 35 9.32 0.53 -2.01
C GLY A 35 7.81 0.35 -1.77
N GLY A 36 7.11 1.37 -1.24
CA GLY A 36 5.69 1.26 -0.92
C GLY A 36 5.42 0.10 0.04
N GLN A 37 4.35 -0.67 -0.20
CA GLN A 37 3.99 -1.82 0.65
C GLN A 37 5.02 -2.97 0.62
N MET A 38 5.82 -3.09 -0.43
CA MET A 38 6.89 -4.10 -0.49
C MET A 38 7.84 -3.97 0.69
N SER A 39 8.17 -2.75 1.11
CA SER A 39 9.06 -2.51 2.26
C SER A 39 8.46 -2.93 3.62
N TRP A 40 7.15 -3.22 3.69
CA TRP A 40 6.46 -3.66 4.91
C TRP A 40 6.47 -5.18 5.10
N SER A 41 6.88 -5.94 4.08
CA SER A 41 6.94 -7.39 4.17
C SER A 41 8.14 -7.83 5.00
N SER A 42 7.93 -8.72 5.98
CA SER A 42 9.02 -9.32 6.77
C SER A 42 9.86 -10.24 5.93
N ASP A 43 9.20 -10.96 5.04
CA ASP A 43 9.77 -12.03 4.25
C ASP A 43 9.06 -12.08 2.87
N VAL A 44 9.83 -12.18 1.81
CA VAL A 44 9.37 -12.28 0.42
C VAL A 44 10.02 -13.50 -0.20
N ASP A 45 9.28 -14.60 -0.29
CA ASP A 45 9.74 -15.89 -0.83
C ASP A 45 9.16 -16.19 -2.22
N ASN A 46 8.34 -15.29 -2.75
CA ASN A 46 7.63 -15.48 -4.02
C ASN A 46 8.04 -14.50 -5.12
N TYR A 47 9.22 -13.86 -5.00
CA TYR A 47 9.78 -13.03 -6.05
C TYR A 47 10.85 -13.81 -6.82
N PRO A 48 10.60 -14.24 -8.08
CA PRO A 48 11.51 -15.08 -8.83
C PRO A 48 12.92 -14.47 -8.97
N GLY A 49 13.92 -15.28 -8.69
CA GLY A 49 15.33 -14.89 -8.75
C GLY A 49 15.90 -14.29 -7.46
N VAL A 50 15.03 -14.05 -6.45
CA VAL A 50 15.45 -13.51 -5.13
C VAL A 50 14.65 -14.21 -4.03
N PRO A 51 15.02 -15.44 -3.63
CA PRO A 51 14.34 -16.15 -2.56
C PRO A 51 14.69 -15.59 -1.18
N ASP A 52 13.84 -15.81 -0.20
CA ASP A 52 14.05 -15.53 1.23
C ASP A 52 14.65 -14.13 1.52
N ILE A 53 14.00 -13.08 1.02
CA ILE A 53 14.49 -11.72 1.20
C ILE A 53 13.51 -10.86 2.01
N ALA A 54 14.00 -10.06 2.94
CA ALA A 54 13.16 -9.05 3.59
C ALA A 54 12.71 -7.98 2.57
N GLY A 55 11.46 -7.52 2.68
CA GLY A 55 10.90 -6.52 1.77
C GLY A 55 11.71 -5.22 1.71
N VAL A 56 12.35 -4.83 2.81
CA VAL A 56 13.29 -3.69 2.86
C VAL A 56 14.51 -3.94 1.97
N GLU A 57 15.08 -5.13 2.02
CA GLU A 57 16.25 -5.49 1.21
C GLU A 57 15.89 -5.63 -0.27
N LEU A 58 14.72 -6.18 -0.57
CA LEU A 58 14.21 -6.19 -1.95
C LEU A 58 13.99 -4.77 -2.47
N THR A 59 13.44 -3.88 -1.64
CA THR A 59 13.30 -2.45 -1.97
C THR A 59 14.64 -1.81 -2.30
N LYS A 60 15.68 -2.11 -1.51
CA LYS A 60 17.03 -1.63 -1.73
C LYS A 60 17.58 -2.08 -3.10
N LYS A 61 17.37 -3.35 -3.48
CA LYS A 61 17.77 -3.86 -4.80
C LYS A 61 17.08 -3.11 -5.96
N PHE A 62 15.79 -2.83 -5.84
CA PHE A 62 15.08 -2.00 -6.83
C PHE A 62 15.67 -0.59 -6.90
N TYR A 63 15.96 0.01 -5.76
CA TYR A 63 16.52 1.37 -5.70
C TYR A 63 17.95 1.41 -6.27
N GLU A 64 18.82 0.46 -5.96
CA GLU A 64 20.15 0.34 -6.52
C GLU A 64 20.09 0.27 -8.05
N HIS A 65 19.17 -0.52 -8.61
CA HIS A 65 18.96 -0.57 -10.06
C HIS A 65 18.49 0.79 -10.63
N MET A 66 17.65 1.54 -9.91
CA MET A 66 17.29 2.91 -10.32
C MET A 66 18.51 3.84 -10.33
N GLN A 67 19.43 3.71 -9.36
CA GLN A 67 20.63 4.53 -9.28
C GLN A 67 21.60 4.33 -10.46
N GLU A 68 21.66 3.14 -11.06
CA GLU A 68 22.42 2.90 -12.31
C GLU A 68 21.98 3.84 -13.44
N TYR A 69 20.72 4.27 -13.43
CA TYR A 69 20.15 5.25 -14.37
C TYR A 69 20.07 6.68 -13.79
N LYS A 70 20.62 6.93 -12.59
CA LYS A 70 20.57 8.21 -11.89
C LYS A 70 19.14 8.73 -11.68
N ILE A 71 18.17 7.83 -11.51
CA ILE A 71 16.77 8.16 -11.31
C ILE A 71 16.57 8.69 -9.89
N GLN A 72 15.94 9.85 -9.77
CA GLN A 72 15.58 10.46 -8.49
C GLN A 72 14.08 10.39 -8.25
N ILE A 73 13.70 10.14 -7.00
CA ILE A 73 12.32 10.19 -6.53
C ILE A 73 12.13 11.52 -5.80
N LYS A 74 11.21 12.36 -6.29
CA LYS A 74 10.85 13.59 -5.62
C LYS A 74 9.77 13.30 -4.58
N GLN A 75 10.07 13.62 -3.32
CA GLN A 75 9.16 13.37 -2.19
C GLN A 75 8.05 14.43 -2.14
N GLU A 76 7.04 14.25 -2.97
CA GLU A 76 5.86 15.10 -3.03
C GLU A 76 4.58 14.25 -3.11
N GLU A 77 3.57 14.67 -2.34
CA GLU A 77 2.25 14.06 -2.36
C GLU A 77 1.40 14.65 -3.49
N VAL A 78 0.98 13.80 -4.42
CA VAL A 78 0.05 14.18 -5.49
C VAL A 78 -1.36 14.27 -4.92
N VAL A 79 -2.01 15.40 -5.15
CA VAL A 79 -3.36 15.70 -4.69
C VAL A 79 -4.37 15.83 -5.82
N LYS A 80 -3.91 16.01 -7.07
CA LYS A 80 -4.78 16.09 -8.24
C LYS A 80 -4.06 15.66 -9.52
N VAL A 81 -4.76 14.91 -10.35
CA VAL A 81 -4.39 14.59 -11.74
C VAL A 81 -5.59 14.89 -12.63
N GLU A 82 -5.42 15.76 -13.60
CA GLU A 82 -6.47 16.19 -14.49
C GLU A 82 -5.95 16.38 -15.91
N LYS A 83 -6.68 15.84 -16.89
CA LYS A 83 -6.39 16.07 -18.30
C LYS A 83 -6.99 17.39 -18.75
N LYS A 84 -6.17 18.25 -19.39
CA LYS A 84 -6.58 19.52 -19.99
C LYS A 84 -6.17 19.56 -21.46
N GLY A 85 -7.10 19.25 -22.33
CA GLY A 85 -6.83 19.11 -23.74
C GLY A 85 -5.84 17.98 -24.04
N LYS A 86 -4.69 18.30 -24.61
CA LYS A 86 -3.60 17.34 -24.87
C LYS A 86 -2.67 17.12 -23.67
N VAL A 87 -2.65 18.03 -22.70
CA VAL A 87 -1.72 18.03 -21.57
C VAL A 87 -2.39 17.45 -20.33
N ILE A 88 -1.61 16.77 -19.50
CA ILE A 88 -2.04 16.27 -18.18
C ILE A 88 -1.37 17.12 -17.11
N GLU A 89 -2.19 17.74 -16.26
CA GLU A 89 -1.73 18.47 -15.09
C GLU A 89 -1.68 17.56 -13.86
N VAL A 90 -0.55 17.61 -13.15
CA VAL A 90 -0.34 16.93 -11.89
C VAL A 90 -0.04 17.98 -10.83
N GLU A 91 -0.91 18.05 -9.82
CA GLU A 91 -0.75 18.96 -8.68
C GLU A 91 -0.34 18.16 -7.45
N THR A 92 0.70 18.64 -6.79
CA THR A 92 1.15 18.13 -5.49
C THR A 92 0.81 19.15 -4.40
N LYS A 93 1.02 18.82 -3.14
CA LYS A 93 0.92 19.81 -2.05
C LYS A 93 1.90 20.98 -2.17
N LYS A 94 2.95 20.84 -3.01
CA LYS A 94 4.04 21.82 -3.11
C LYS A 94 4.15 22.47 -4.49
N SER A 95 3.76 21.76 -5.55
CA SER A 95 4.10 22.17 -6.93
C SER A 95 3.04 21.73 -7.93
N LYS A 96 3.09 22.32 -9.14
CA LYS A 96 2.29 21.89 -10.29
C LYS A 96 3.20 21.49 -11.45
N TYR A 97 2.85 20.41 -12.12
CA TYR A 97 3.60 19.87 -13.24
C TYR A 97 2.69 19.62 -14.41
N GLN A 98 3.27 19.61 -15.61
CA GLN A 98 2.58 19.26 -16.85
C GLN A 98 3.36 18.20 -17.60
N ALA A 99 2.65 17.18 -18.12
CA ALA A 99 3.23 16.11 -18.90
C ALA A 99 2.34 15.70 -20.08
N LYS A 100 2.96 15.02 -21.07
CA LYS A 100 2.26 14.38 -22.19
C LYS A 100 1.56 13.10 -21.76
N ALA A 101 2.16 12.34 -20.83
CA ALA A 101 1.62 11.10 -20.26
C ALA A 101 1.85 11.04 -18.74
N VAL A 102 1.00 10.26 -18.05
CA VAL A 102 1.10 10.00 -16.61
C VAL A 102 0.89 8.52 -16.34
N ILE A 103 1.73 7.92 -15.48
CA ILE A 103 1.53 6.58 -14.93
C ILE A 103 1.17 6.71 -13.46
N ILE A 104 -0.02 6.22 -13.09
CA ILE A 104 -0.49 6.15 -11.71
C ILE A 104 -0.09 4.78 -11.14
N ALA A 105 0.90 4.78 -10.24
CA ALA A 105 1.42 3.60 -9.54
C ALA A 105 1.34 3.79 -8.01
N SER A 106 0.28 4.46 -7.55
CA SER A 106 0.09 4.93 -6.17
C SER A 106 -0.19 3.82 -5.16
N GLY A 107 -0.49 2.60 -5.62
CA GLY A 107 -0.74 1.43 -4.80
C GLY A 107 -1.99 1.56 -3.92
N LYS A 108 -1.93 0.92 -2.75
CA LYS A 108 -2.98 0.94 -1.72
C LYS A 108 -2.46 1.55 -0.42
N ALA A 109 -3.37 1.99 0.44
CA ALA A 109 -3.08 2.43 1.81
C ALA A 109 -3.87 1.57 2.80
N PRO A 110 -3.40 1.44 4.04
CA PRO A 110 -4.18 0.81 5.10
C PRO A 110 -5.54 1.46 5.25
N ARG A 111 -6.55 0.63 5.43
CA ARG A 111 -7.89 1.09 5.78
C ARG A 111 -7.88 1.54 7.23
N LYS A 112 -8.42 2.73 7.49
CA LYS A 112 -8.58 3.24 8.85
C LYS A 112 -9.79 2.62 9.55
N LEU A 113 -9.71 2.52 10.87
CA LEU A 113 -10.86 2.17 11.72
C LEU A 113 -11.90 3.29 11.73
N ASN A 114 -11.46 4.54 11.53
CA ASN A 114 -12.27 5.77 11.63
C ASN A 114 -12.96 5.91 12.99
N VAL A 115 -12.18 5.71 14.04
CA VAL A 115 -12.65 5.86 15.44
C VAL A 115 -11.89 6.97 16.17
N PRO A 116 -12.47 7.60 17.18
CA PRO A 116 -11.77 8.56 18.03
C PRO A 116 -10.46 7.99 18.57
N GLY A 117 -9.41 8.80 18.55
CA GLY A 117 -8.08 8.41 19.01
C GLY A 117 -7.16 7.82 17.92
N GLU A 118 -7.69 7.32 16.80
CA GLU A 118 -6.85 6.69 15.74
C GLU A 118 -5.79 7.64 15.20
N ASP A 119 -6.19 8.81 14.71
CA ASP A 119 -5.22 9.77 14.14
C ASP A 119 -4.33 10.40 15.22
N LYS A 120 -4.85 10.59 16.44
CA LYS A 120 -4.12 11.16 17.57
C LYS A 120 -2.92 10.30 17.99
N PHE A 121 -3.10 8.98 17.98
CA PHE A 121 -2.09 8.05 18.47
C PHE A 121 -1.31 7.35 17.36
N LEU A 122 -1.45 7.77 16.11
CA LEU A 122 -0.66 7.26 15.00
C LEU A 122 0.84 7.50 15.27
N GLY A 123 1.65 6.43 15.27
CA GLY A 123 3.07 6.46 15.68
C GLY A 123 3.29 6.59 17.20
N SER A 124 2.21 6.73 17.99
CA SER A 124 2.28 6.78 19.46
C SER A 124 1.50 5.64 20.13
N GLY A 125 1.52 4.47 19.46
CA GLY A 125 0.84 3.25 19.91
C GLY A 125 -0.17 2.70 18.88
N ILE A 126 -0.45 3.42 17.80
CA ILE A 126 -1.16 2.87 16.63
C ILE A 126 -0.17 2.67 15.50
N SER A 127 -0.23 1.51 14.87
CA SER A 127 0.55 1.15 13.70
C SER A 127 -0.29 0.42 12.66
N TYR A 128 0.08 0.57 11.39
CA TYR A 128 -0.42 -0.18 10.25
C TYR A 128 0.65 -1.11 9.65
N CYS A 129 1.80 -1.27 10.33
CA CYS A 129 2.91 -2.11 9.88
C CYS A 129 3.48 -2.89 11.06
N ALA A 130 3.04 -4.13 11.24
CA ALA A 130 3.55 -4.97 12.32
C ALA A 130 5.06 -5.22 12.20
N VAL A 131 5.55 -5.43 10.98
CA VAL A 131 6.97 -5.69 10.72
C VAL A 131 7.85 -4.50 11.08
N CYS A 132 7.39 -3.28 10.76
CA CYS A 132 8.14 -2.06 11.05
C CYS A 132 8.29 -1.81 12.55
N ASP A 133 7.20 -2.05 13.31
CA ASP A 133 7.09 -1.54 14.68
C ASP A 133 7.14 -2.61 15.77
N ALA A 134 7.04 -3.91 15.44
CA ALA A 134 7.03 -4.98 16.44
C ALA A 134 8.21 -4.94 17.44
N PRO A 135 9.46 -4.65 17.04
CA PRO A 135 10.57 -4.56 17.99
C PRO A 135 10.36 -3.53 19.11
N LEU A 136 9.61 -2.43 18.82
CA LEU A 136 9.28 -1.39 19.81
C LEU A 136 8.27 -1.86 20.86
N HIS A 137 7.63 -3.02 20.63
CA HIS A 137 6.58 -3.56 21.49
C HIS A 137 7.01 -4.77 22.32
N LYS A 138 8.33 -4.91 22.54
CA LYS A 138 8.89 -5.98 23.39
C LYS A 138 8.28 -5.93 24.81
N ASN A 139 7.80 -7.09 25.26
CA ASN A 139 7.16 -7.27 26.57
C ASN A 139 5.87 -6.45 26.82
N LYS A 140 5.27 -5.89 25.77
CA LYS A 140 4.02 -5.12 25.86
C LYS A 140 2.81 -6.01 25.55
N ILE A 141 1.62 -5.51 25.95
CA ILE A 141 0.32 -6.07 25.59
C ILE A 141 -0.19 -5.30 24.37
N VAL A 142 -0.46 -5.99 23.28
CA VAL A 142 -0.86 -5.36 22.03
C VAL A 142 -2.21 -5.89 21.53
N ALA A 143 -2.95 -5.07 20.79
CA ALA A 143 -4.11 -5.50 20.03
C ALA A 143 -3.79 -5.52 18.55
N VAL A 144 -4.29 -6.53 17.84
CA VAL A 144 -4.33 -6.59 16.36
C VAL A 144 -5.80 -6.57 15.98
N VAL A 145 -6.20 -5.63 15.12
CA VAL A 145 -7.58 -5.51 14.65
C VAL A 145 -7.67 -5.97 13.21
N GLY A 146 -8.44 -7.03 12.97
CA GLY A 146 -8.58 -7.73 11.69
C GLY A 146 -7.96 -9.14 11.75
N SER A 147 -8.75 -10.15 11.38
CA SER A 147 -8.37 -11.59 11.41
C SER A 147 -8.25 -12.21 10.03
N GLY A 148 -8.03 -11.39 8.98
CA GLY A 148 -7.58 -11.84 7.67
C GLY A 148 -6.11 -12.25 7.69
N ASN A 149 -5.57 -12.69 6.54
CA ASN A 149 -4.17 -13.16 6.45
C ASN A 149 -3.18 -12.15 7.03
N SER A 150 -3.28 -10.86 6.65
CA SER A 150 -2.39 -9.81 7.20
C SER A 150 -2.43 -9.72 8.73
N GLY A 151 -3.63 -9.80 9.32
CA GLY A 151 -3.76 -9.78 10.78
C GLY A 151 -3.22 -11.02 11.47
N LEU A 152 -3.35 -12.20 10.84
CA LEU A 152 -2.76 -13.44 11.35
C LEU A 152 -1.23 -13.40 11.28
N ASP A 153 -0.66 -12.97 10.15
CA ASP A 153 0.79 -12.79 9.99
C ASP A 153 1.34 -11.76 10.98
N ALA A 154 0.64 -10.62 11.13
CA ALA A 154 0.98 -9.62 12.14
C ALA A 154 1.00 -10.21 13.56
N CYS A 155 0.01 -11.03 13.94
CA CYS A 155 -0.03 -11.70 15.24
C CYS A 155 1.15 -12.66 15.43
N LEU A 156 1.47 -13.46 14.43
CA LEU A 156 2.59 -14.41 14.49
C LEU A 156 3.93 -13.67 14.62
N PHE A 157 4.13 -12.62 13.84
CA PHE A 157 5.34 -11.81 13.92
C PHE A 157 5.48 -11.08 15.27
N LEU A 158 4.42 -10.41 15.71
CA LEU A 158 4.37 -9.74 17.02
C LEU A 158 4.58 -10.70 18.19
N SER A 159 4.21 -11.99 18.06
CA SER A 159 4.37 -12.97 19.12
C SER A 159 5.83 -13.24 19.51
N GLN A 160 6.78 -12.89 18.67
CA GLN A 160 8.21 -12.96 18.95
C GLN A 160 8.64 -11.89 19.98
N TYR A 161 7.95 -10.76 20.03
CA TYR A 161 8.30 -9.59 20.84
C TYR A 161 7.32 -9.35 21.99
N ALA A 162 6.02 -9.37 21.69
CA ALA A 162 4.97 -9.01 22.65
C ALA A 162 4.82 -10.02 23.78
N LYS A 163 4.38 -9.54 24.94
CA LYS A 163 3.99 -10.36 26.09
C LYS A 163 2.64 -11.04 25.86
N LYS A 164 1.68 -10.32 25.29
CA LYS A 164 0.31 -10.78 25.02
C LYS A 164 -0.25 -10.06 23.82
N ILE A 165 -1.03 -10.78 23.02
CA ILE A 165 -1.69 -10.26 21.83
C ILE A 165 -3.18 -10.55 21.92
N TYR A 166 -4.01 -9.53 21.71
CA TYR A 166 -5.45 -9.67 21.51
C TYR A 166 -5.76 -9.47 20.03
N LEU A 167 -6.19 -10.52 19.35
CA LEU A 167 -6.69 -10.47 17.98
C LEU A 167 -8.18 -10.17 18.01
N LEU A 168 -8.57 -9.01 17.50
CA LEU A 168 -9.94 -8.50 17.53
C LEU A 168 -10.54 -8.47 16.12
N ASP A 169 -11.77 -8.92 15.96
CA ASP A 169 -12.46 -8.83 14.66
C ASP A 169 -13.96 -8.60 14.85
N ILE A 170 -14.57 -7.89 13.89
CA ILE A 170 -16.02 -7.76 13.79
C ILE A 170 -16.69 -9.09 13.46
N MET A 171 -15.97 -9.99 12.78
CA MET A 171 -16.42 -11.33 12.47
C MET A 171 -16.34 -12.22 13.72
N PRO A 172 -17.35 -13.09 13.95
CA PRO A 172 -17.37 -13.95 15.14
C PRO A 172 -16.30 -15.07 15.08
N LYS A 173 -15.74 -15.32 13.90
CA LYS A 173 -14.71 -16.35 13.67
C LYS A 173 -13.54 -15.74 12.88
N ILE A 174 -12.34 -16.29 13.04
CA ILE A 174 -11.16 -15.94 12.25
C ILE A 174 -11.41 -16.25 10.78
N ILE A 175 -11.15 -15.28 9.90
CA ILE A 175 -11.44 -15.36 8.45
C ILE A 175 -10.22 -15.64 7.59
N GLY A 176 -9.01 -15.59 8.15
CA GLY A 176 -7.78 -15.91 7.41
C GLY A 176 -7.62 -17.39 7.08
N GLU A 177 -6.62 -17.69 6.27
CA GLU A 177 -6.32 -19.03 5.77
C GLU A 177 -6.16 -20.07 6.89
N PRO A 178 -6.60 -21.33 6.69
CA PRO A 178 -6.56 -22.37 7.73
C PRO A 178 -5.16 -22.56 8.34
N TYR A 179 -4.13 -22.57 7.51
CA TYR A 179 -2.75 -22.74 7.97
C TYR A 179 -2.28 -21.65 8.97
N LEU A 180 -2.53 -20.39 8.65
CA LEU A 180 -2.19 -19.26 9.54
C LEU A 180 -3.07 -19.26 10.79
N ARG A 181 -4.37 -19.51 10.61
CA ARG A 181 -5.33 -19.62 11.71
C ARG A 181 -4.90 -20.66 12.75
N ASP A 182 -4.51 -21.85 12.30
CA ASP A 182 -4.12 -22.95 13.19
C ASP A 182 -2.84 -22.60 13.96
N LYS A 183 -1.87 -21.92 13.34
CA LYS A 183 -0.69 -21.40 14.03
C LYS A 183 -1.04 -20.35 15.10
N VAL A 184 -1.92 -19.41 14.78
CA VAL A 184 -2.38 -18.37 15.71
C VAL A 184 -3.12 -18.98 16.89
N LEU A 185 -4.04 -19.94 16.67
CA LEU A 185 -4.80 -20.58 17.74
C LEU A 185 -3.94 -21.45 18.66
N LYS A 186 -2.83 -22.01 18.17
CA LYS A 186 -1.87 -22.78 18.99
C LYS A 186 -0.95 -21.88 19.83
N ASN A 187 -0.84 -20.59 19.50
CA ASN A 187 0.08 -19.69 20.18
C ASN A 187 -0.54 -19.17 21.49
N LYS A 188 0.03 -19.58 22.63
CA LYS A 188 -0.44 -19.21 23.98
C LYS A 188 -0.43 -17.70 24.28
N LYS A 189 0.35 -16.92 23.54
CA LYS A 189 0.38 -15.46 23.68
C LYS A 189 -0.78 -14.76 23.00
N ILE A 190 -1.51 -15.43 22.07
CA ILE A 190 -2.57 -14.83 21.26
C ILE A 190 -3.93 -15.25 21.80
N SER A 191 -4.83 -14.28 21.98
CA SER A 191 -6.23 -14.52 22.33
C SER A 191 -7.14 -13.85 21.33
N PHE A 192 -8.03 -14.62 20.71
CA PHE A 192 -9.02 -14.10 19.76
C PHE A 192 -10.29 -13.63 20.47
N ILE A 193 -10.75 -12.45 20.10
CA ILE A 193 -12.03 -11.87 20.54
C ILE A 193 -12.81 -11.47 19.29
N GLY A 194 -13.72 -12.34 18.87
CA GLY A 194 -14.56 -12.12 17.70
C GLY A 194 -15.91 -11.51 18.02
N GLY A 195 -16.58 -10.94 16.99
CA GLY A 195 -17.88 -10.28 17.09
C GLY A 195 -17.79 -8.93 17.81
N VAL A 196 -16.66 -8.22 17.66
CA VAL A 196 -16.41 -6.95 18.33
C VAL A 196 -16.23 -5.80 17.35
N LYS A 197 -16.78 -4.65 17.69
CA LYS A 197 -16.62 -3.39 16.93
C LYS A 197 -15.82 -2.41 17.78
N ILE A 198 -14.64 -2.02 17.27
CA ILE A 198 -13.83 -0.99 17.92
C ILE A 198 -14.59 0.34 17.93
N LYS A 199 -14.60 1.02 19.07
CA LYS A 199 -15.34 2.27 19.28
C LYS A 199 -14.43 3.46 19.49
N GLU A 200 -13.33 3.27 20.23
CA GLU A 200 -12.45 4.36 20.64
C GLU A 200 -11.08 3.82 21.06
N ILE A 201 -10.01 4.56 20.79
CA ILE A 201 -8.66 4.28 21.26
C ILE A 201 -8.28 5.34 22.29
N LEU A 202 -7.85 4.89 23.45
CA LEU A 202 -7.62 5.72 24.63
C LEU A 202 -6.13 5.82 24.95
N GLY A 203 -5.76 6.95 25.54
CA GLY A 203 -4.42 7.20 26.04
C GLY A 203 -4.18 8.67 26.36
N ASN A 204 -2.98 8.96 26.89
CA ASN A 204 -2.51 10.33 27.10
C ASN A 204 -1.47 10.69 26.03
N LYS A 205 -0.21 10.37 26.29
CA LYS A 205 0.91 10.51 25.34
C LYS A 205 0.99 9.29 24.41
N PHE A 206 0.69 8.12 24.94
CA PHE A 206 0.67 6.83 24.22
C PHE A 206 -0.65 6.12 24.47
N VAL A 207 -0.98 5.16 23.62
CA VAL A 207 -2.13 4.27 23.80
C VAL A 207 -1.99 3.51 25.13
N ASN A 208 -3.08 3.43 25.88
CA ASN A 208 -3.16 2.66 27.14
C ASN A 208 -4.38 1.74 27.22
N ALA A 209 -5.42 1.98 26.40
CA ALA A 209 -6.59 1.13 26.30
C ALA A 209 -7.29 1.32 24.95
N LEU A 210 -8.20 0.40 24.61
CA LEU A 210 -9.22 0.57 23.58
C LEU A 210 -10.58 0.19 24.13
N LYS A 211 -11.64 0.82 23.62
CA LYS A 211 -13.03 0.44 23.85
C LYS A 211 -13.56 -0.30 22.65
N TYR A 212 -14.27 -1.37 22.89
CA TYR A 212 -15.00 -2.11 21.87
C TYR A 212 -16.42 -2.44 22.34
N GLU A 213 -17.30 -2.64 21.40
CA GLU A 213 -18.67 -3.09 21.66
C GLU A 213 -18.78 -4.57 21.34
N LYS A 214 -19.37 -5.34 22.26
CA LYS A 214 -19.70 -6.75 22.08
C LYS A 214 -21.11 -7.01 22.63
N ASN A 215 -21.99 -7.59 21.82
CA ASN A 215 -23.38 -7.89 22.21
C ASN A 215 -24.11 -6.68 22.83
N GLY A 216 -23.92 -5.48 22.26
CA GLY A 216 -24.52 -4.23 22.73
C GLY A 216 -23.91 -3.63 24.00
N LYS A 217 -22.89 -4.25 24.57
CA LYS A 217 -22.15 -3.74 25.73
C LYS A 217 -20.79 -3.20 25.31
N THR A 218 -20.41 -2.03 25.85
CA THR A 218 -19.08 -1.47 25.66
C THR A 218 -18.15 -1.99 26.76
N GLU A 219 -17.04 -2.55 26.32
CA GLU A 219 -15.97 -3.06 27.19
C GLU A 219 -14.68 -2.30 26.92
N GLU A 220 -13.82 -2.22 27.93
CA GLU A 220 -12.49 -1.61 27.83
C GLU A 220 -11.40 -2.68 27.97
N LEU A 221 -10.42 -2.63 27.05
CA LEU A 221 -9.28 -3.52 27.02
C LEU A 221 -7.99 -2.71 27.23
N ARG A 222 -7.27 -2.98 28.32
CA ARG A 222 -5.97 -2.36 28.61
C ARG A 222 -4.89 -2.95 27.71
N ILE A 223 -4.24 -2.10 26.94
CA ILE A 223 -3.20 -2.45 25.97
C ILE A 223 -2.18 -1.32 25.86
N ASN A 224 -1.05 -1.60 25.24
CA ASN A 224 -0.02 -0.58 24.99
C ASN A 224 0.01 -0.09 23.54
N SER A 225 -0.61 -0.85 22.61
CA SER A 225 -0.66 -0.48 21.19
C SER A 225 -1.74 -1.25 20.42
N VAL A 226 -2.10 -0.70 19.27
CA VAL A 226 -3.06 -1.27 18.31
C VAL A 226 -2.40 -1.36 16.94
N PHE A 227 -2.39 -2.55 16.36
CA PHE A 227 -2.03 -2.79 14.97
C PHE A 227 -3.30 -2.98 14.16
N VAL A 228 -3.48 -2.16 13.12
CA VAL A 228 -4.72 -2.11 12.33
C VAL A 228 -4.51 -2.85 11.01
N GLU A 229 -5.13 -4.04 10.91
CA GLU A 229 -4.97 -4.98 9.79
C GLU A 229 -6.32 -5.33 9.14
N ILE A 230 -7.15 -4.31 8.89
CA ILE A 230 -8.50 -4.45 8.32
C ILE A 230 -8.57 -4.27 6.80
N GLY A 231 -7.44 -4.51 6.14
CA GLY A 231 -7.30 -4.45 4.70
C GLY A 231 -6.81 -3.10 4.18
N LEU A 232 -6.79 -2.99 2.86
CA LEU A 232 -6.20 -1.89 2.12
C LEU A 232 -7.23 -1.23 1.20
N VAL A 233 -7.07 0.07 0.96
CA VAL A 233 -7.87 0.86 0.02
C VAL A 233 -6.99 1.46 -1.07
N SER A 234 -7.51 1.54 -2.30
CA SER A 234 -6.77 2.13 -3.42
C SER A 234 -6.47 3.61 -3.16
N LYS A 235 -5.25 4.03 -3.40
CA LYS A 235 -4.84 5.44 -3.38
C LYS A 235 -5.07 6.08 -4.74
N SER A 236 -6.30 6.40 -5.08
CA SER A 236 -6.68 6.91 -6.40
C SER A 236 -7.64 8.11 -6.38
N ASP A 237 -7.92 8.70 -5.22
CA ASP A 237 -8.93 9.76 -5.08
C ASP A 237 -8.52 11.08 -5.76
N PHE A 238 -7.23 11.28 -5.98
CA PHE A 238 -6.66 12.44 -6.68
C PHE A 238 -6.93 12.45 -8.20
N THR A 239 -7.58 11.44 -8.76
CA THR A 239 -7.92 11.36 -10.18
C THR A 239 -9.37 10.96 -10.42
N LYS A 240 -9.95 11.43 -11.55
CA LYS A 240 -11.32 11.16 -11.96
C LYS A 240 -11.45 10.01 -12.97
N VAL A 241 -10.38 9.30 -13.28
CA VAL A 241 -10.44 8.10 -14.14
C VAL A 241 -11.46 7.09 -13.60
N LYS A 242 -12.04 6.26 -14.46
CA LYS A 242 -13.03 5.25 -14.04
C LYS A 242 -12.44 4.28 -13.03
N LYS A 243 -13.21 4.00 -11.99
CA LYS A 243 -12.87 3.10 -10.88
C LYS A 243 -13.98 2.08 -10.67
N ASN A 244 -13.61 0.93 -10.14
CA ASN A 244 -14.58 -0.06 -9.68
C ASN A 244 -15.18 0.34 -8.31
N LYS A 245 -16.10 -0.47 -7.78
CA LYS A 245 -16.76 -0.22 -6.49
C LYS A 245 -15.81 -0.20 -5.26
N TRP A 246 -14.59 -0.65 -5.41
CA TRP A 246 -13.55 -0.62 -4.36
C TRP A 246 -12.56 0.54 -4.52
N GLY A 247 -12.81 1.47 -5.45
CA GLY A 247 -11.94 2.60 -5.73
C GLY A 247 -10.70 2.26 -6.55
N GLU A 248 -10.60 1.04 -7.11
CA GLU A 248 -9.48 0.63 -7.94
C GLU A 248 -9.66 1.15 -9.37
N ILE A 249 -8.59 1.65 -9.96
CA ILE A 249 -8.58 2.17 -11.33
C ILE A 249 -8.82 1.03 -12.31
N MET A 250 -9.86 1.16 -13.13
CA MET A 250 -10.18 0.19 -14.18
C MET A 250 -9.21 0.32 -15.33
N LEU A 251 -8.62 -0.80 -15.73
CA LEU A 251 -7.69 -0.87 -16.86
C LEU A 251 -8.38 -1.27 -18.15
N PHE A 252 -7.90 -0.68 -19.22
CA PHE A 252 -8.34 -0.94 -20.59
C PHE A 252 -7.14 -1.30 -21.47
N ARG A 253 -7.41 -2.02 -22.53
CA ARG A 253 -6.47 -2.34 -23.60
C ARG A 253 -6.97 -1.79 -24.92
N SER A 254 -6.12 -1.12 -25.67
CA SER A 254 -6.41 -0.71 -27.03
C SER A 254 -6.05 -1.81 -28.02
N THR A 255 -7.02 -2.32 -28.76
CA THR A 255 -6.77 -3.26 -29.86
C THR A 255 -6.18 -2.57 -31.10
N LYS A 256 -6.37 -1.25 -31.24
CA LYS A 256 -5.86 -0.47 -32.37
C LYS A 256 -4.38 -0.10 -32.20
N THR A 257 -3.96 0.24 -30.98
CA THR A 257 -2.61 0.71 -30.68
C THR A 257 -1.78 -0.32 -29.89
N ASN A 258 -2.40 -1.44 -29.52
CA ASN A 258 -1.83 -2.49 -28.66
C ASN A 258 -1.31 -1.97 -27.30
N GLU A 259 -1.81 -0.81 -26.86
CA GLU A 259 -1.47 -0.25 -25.56
C GLU A 259 -2.22 -0.97 -24.45
N GLU A 260 -1.50 -1.35 -23.43
CA GLU A 260 -2.03 -1.95 -22.21
C GLU A 260 -1.98 -0.93 -21.05
N ASN A 261 -2.61 -1.25 -19.94
CA ASN A 261 -2.62 -0.41 -18.73
C ASN A 261 -3.19 0.99 -18.92
N MET A 262 -4.01 1.18 -19.95
CA MET A 262 -4.74 2.43 -20.19
C MET A 262 -5.82 2.62 -19.13
N THR A 263 -6.07 3.87 -18.77
CA THR A 263 -7.27 4.23 -17.99
C THR A 263 -8.40 4.73 -18.93
N SER A 264 -9.51 5.19 -18.35
CA SER A 264 -10.58 5.83 -19.13
C SER A 264 -10.18 7.16 -19.78
N GLU A 265 -9.03 7.72 -19.41
CA GLU A 265 -8.50 8.98 -19.92
C GLU A 265 -7.23 8.75 -20.74
N ALA A 266 -7.27 9.08 -22.02
CA ALA A 266 -6.12 8.91 -22.92
C ALA A 266 -4.89 9.70 -22.43
N GLY A 267 -3.72 9.04 -22.40
CA GLY A 267 -2.46 9.56 -21.87
C GLY A 267 -2.27 9.29 -20.36
N ILE A 268 -3.31 8.81 -19.66
CA ILE A 268 -3.20 8.40 -18.25
C ILE A 268 -3.24 6.88 -18.21
N PHE A 269 -2.17 6.30 -17.70
CA PHE A 269 -1.98 4.86 -17.48
C PHE A 269 -1.98 4.56 -15.99
N ALA A 270 -2.21 3.30 -15.61
CA ALA A 270 -2.10 2.89 -14.22
C ALA A 270 -1.47 1.50 -14.08
N ALA A 271 -0.82 1.24 -12.94
CA ALA A 271 -0.10 0.00 -12.69
C ALA A 271 -0.06 -0.37 -11.20
N GLY A 272 -0.03 -1.66 -10.93
CA GLY A 272 0.07 -2.22 -9.58
C GLY A 272 -1.23 -2.16 -8.79
N ASP A 273 -1.13 -2.19 -7.47
CA ASP A 273 -2.26 -2.45 -6.56
C ASP A 273 -3.39 -1.43 -6.60
N CYS A 274 -3.14 -0.21 -7.11
CA CYS A 274 -4.20 0.79 -7.29
C CYS A 274 -5.18 0.47 -8.43
N THR A 275 -4.89 -0.54 -9.25
CA THR A 275 -5.69 -0.97 -10.41
C THR A 275 -6.65 -2.11 -10.05
N ASP A 276 -7.53 -2.48 -10.96
CA ASP A 276 -8.48 -3.58 -10.83
C ASP A 276 -7.91 -4.97 -11.16
N ILE A 277 -6.60 -5.07 -11.39
CA ILE A 277 -5.91 -6.37 -11.55
C ILE A 277 -6.07 -7.18 -10.25
N PRO A 278 -6.63 -8.40 -10.30
CA PRO A 278 -6.96 -9.16 -9.09
C PRO A 278 -5.76 -9.58 -8.26
N ALA A 279 -4.66 -9.99 -8.92
CA ALA A 279 -3.46 -10.48 -8.25
C ALA A 279 -2.61 -9.31 -7.72
N LYS A 280 -2.65 -9.08 -6.41
CA LYS A 280 -1.88 -8.02 -5.72
C LYS A 280 -0.56 -8.62 -5.22
N GLN A 281 0.42 -8.72 -6.13
CA GLN A 281 1.73 -9.31 -5.86
C GLN A 281 2.83 -8.36 -6.33
N ILE A 282 4.02 -8.41 -5.69
CA ILE A 282 5.17 -7.56 -6.04
C ILE A 282 5.58 -7.77 -7.51
N ILE A 283 5.66 -9.02 -7.95
CA ILE A 283 6.03 -9.35 -9.34
C ILE A 283 4.99 -8.87 -10.35
N VAL A 284 3.70 -8.95 -10.01
CA VAL A 284 2.61 -8.45 -10.86
C VAL A 284 2.69 -6.94 -10.95
N ALA A 285 2.87 -6.23 -9.83
CA ALA A 285 3.04 -4.79 -9.81
C ALA A 285 4.25 -4.33 -10.66
N ALA A 286 5.39 -5.02 -10.56
CA ALA A 286 6.56 -4.76 -11.38
C ALA A 286 6.27 -4.98 -12.89
N GLY A 287 5.63 -6.09 -13.24
CA GLY A 287 5.22 -6.38 -14.62
C GLY A 287 4.25 -5.35 -15.19
N GLU A 288 3.26 -4.92 -14.37
CA GLU A 288 2.32 -3.86 -14.74
C GLU A 288 3.04 -2.51 -14.95
N GLY A 289 4.02 -2.17 -14.10
CA GLY A 289 4.85 -0.98 -14.29
C GLY A 289 5.62 -0.98 -15.61
N CYS A 290 6.18 -2.12 -16.01
CA CYS A 290 6.82 -2.31 -17.30
C CYS A 290 5.84 -2.05 -18.46
N LYS A 291 4.66 -2.70 -18.44
CA LYS A 291 3.62 -2.57 -19.48
C LYS A 291 3.13 -1.13 -19.61
N ALA A 292 2.85 -0.47 -18.48
CA ALA A 292 2.43 0.93 -18.47
C ALA A 292 3.51 1.87 -19.05
N ALA A 293 4.80 1.61 -18.75
CA ALA A 293 5.89 2.43 -19.29
C ALA A 293 6.05 2.26 -20.80
N ILE A 294 5.88 1.04 -21.32
CA ILE A 294 5.92 0.76 -22.76
C ILE A 294 4.76 1.49 -23.45
N ALA A 295 3.55 1.35 -22.93
CA ALA A 295 2.37 2.00 -23.49
C ALA A 295 2.45 3.53 -23.42
N ALA A 296 2.93 4.09 -22.32
CA ALA A 296 3.15 5.54 -22.18
C ALA A 296 4.19 6.06 -23.20
N PHE A 297 5.29 5.31 -23.43
CA PHE A 297 6.29 5.66 -24.42
C PHE A 297 5.68 5.72 -25.83
N ASP A 298 4.91 4.72 -26.24
CA ASP A 298 4.23 4.69 -27.53
C ASP A 298 3.22 5.84 -27.67
N CYS A 299 2.49 6.16 -26.61
CA CYS A 299 1.59 7.31 -26.55
C CYS A 299 2.34 8.64 -26.76
N ILE A 300 3.48 8.84 -26.06
CA ILE A 300 4.31 10.05 -26.17
C ILE A 300 4.83 10.23 -27.61
N HIS A 301 5.21 9.15 -28.29
CA HIS A 301 5.72 9.23 -29.68
C HIS A 301 4.64 9.59 -30.69
N ARG A 302 3.39 9.24 -30.41
CA ARG A 302 2.24 9.64 -31.25
C ARG A 302 1.68 11.03 -30.88
N TRP A 303 2.22 11.65 -29.85
CA TRP A 303 1.77 12.96 -29.37
C TRP A 303 2.21 14.06 -30.35
N LYS A 304 1.27 14.55 -31.18
CA LYS A 304 1.44 15.61 -32.22
C LYS A 304 0.74 16.87 -31.82
#